data_29d6078bcccb5e4403f7267a63265807
#
_entry.id   29d6078bcccb5e4403f7267a63265807
#
_cell.length_a   1.000
_cell.length_b   1.000
_cell.length_c   1.000
_cell.angle_alpha   90.00
_cell.angle_beta   90.00
_cell.angle_gamma   90.00
#
_symmetry.space_group_name_H-M   'P 1'
#
loop_
_entity.id
_entity.type
_entity.pdbx_description
1 polymer ?
#
loop_
_entity_poly.entity_id
_entity_poly.type
_entity_poly.pdbx_seq_one_letter_code
_entity_poly.pdbx_strand_id
1 'polypeptide(L)'
;MRLAFTFGLNTAITKVMQRTDLSTYNNFPYNPGGTAIKRFLWFYANAFFFKSGLFPIYSLKRFLLRSFGAEIGKRVTIKPYVNIKYPWLLKIGENTWIGENVWIDNVAQVNIGANVCISQGAVLLTGSHNYKKSTFDLITGNITLEDGVWIAAAAIVNQGITVAAHAVLTNGSIATKNMEAYFVYQGNPAVKIRKRVIE
;
A
#
# COMPACT_ATOMS: atom_id res chain seq x y z
N MET A 1 65.05 -36.19 16.58
CA MET A 1 64.31 -35.31 15.60
C MET A 1 62.83 -35.55 15.82
N ARG A 2 62.15 -34.69 16.62
CA ARG A 2 60.73 -34.81 16.91
C ARG A 2 60.02 -33.77 16.09
N LEU A 3 59.21 -34.20 15.13
CA LEU A 3 58.28 -33.35 14.38
C LEU A 3 57.06 -33.05 15.23
N ALA A 4 56.90 -31.76 15.59
CA ALA A 4 55.67 -31.28 16.21
C ALA A 4 54.65 -30.94 15.12
N PHE A 5 53.56 -31.69 15.05
CA PHE A 5 52.39 -31.31 14.24
C PHE A 5 51.55 -30.32 15.02
N THR A 6 51.53 -29.06 14.63
CA THR A 6 50.55 -28.06 15.10
C THR A 6 49.27 -28.28 14.36
N PHE A 7 48.26 -28.80 15.03
CA PHE A 7 46.89 -28.78 14.57
C PHE A 7 46.36 -27.36 14.71
N GLY A 8 46.18 -26.65 13.58
CA GLY A 8 45.46 -25.40 13.53
C GLY A 8 43.97 -25.67 13.82
N LEU A 9 43.52 -25.24 14.97
CA LEU A 9 42.07 -25.14 15.29
C LEU A 9 41.42 -24.11 14.41
N ASN A 10 40.78 -24.55 13.31
CA ASN A 10 39.83 -23.79 12.55
C ASN A 10 38.58 -23.54 13.44
N THR A 11 38.59 -22.46 14.19
CA THR A 11 37.35 -21.96 14.86
C THR A 11 36.43 -21.39 13.81
N ALA A 12 35.65 -22.26 13.15
CA ALA A 12 34.50 -21.83 12.41
C ALA A 12 33.52 -21.18 13.42
N ILE A 13 33.48 -19.84 13.46
CA ILE A 13 32.48 -19.10 14.20
C ILE A 13 31.13 -19.43 13.56
N THR A 14 30.44 -20.39 14.16
CA THR A 14 29.06 -20.71 13.79
C THR A 14 28.22 -19.49 14.11
N LYS A 15 27.93 -18.68 13.09
CA LYS A 15 27.05 -17.52 13.23
C LYS A 15 25.69 -18.04 13.67
N VAL A 16 25.37 -17.89 14.95
CA VAL A 16 24.05 -18.27 15.48
C VAL A 16 23.01 -17.49 14.70
N MET A 17 22.19 -18.19 13.94
CA MET A 17 21.09 -17.57 13.20
C MET A 17 20.11 -16.96 14.20
N GLN A 18 19.93 -15.67 14.14
CA GLN A 18 18.93 -14.96 14.95
C GLN A 18 17.54 -15.39 14.51
N ARG A 19 16.63 -15.52 15.46
CA ARG A 19 15.21 -15.82 15.21
C ARG A 19 14.39 -14.53 15.27
N THR A 20 13.30 -14.48 14.52
CA THR A 20 12.29 -13.40 14.67
C THR A 20 11.66 -13.53 16.05
N ASP A 21 11.61 -12.42 16.77
CA ASP A 21 11.00 -12.31 18.10
C ASP A 21 10.02 -11.14 18.15
N LEU A 22 8.75 -11.41 17.89
CA LEU A 22 7.70 -10.40 17.87
C LEU A 22 7.38 -9.82 19.26
N SER A 23 7.86 -10.46 20.35
CA SER A 23 7.71 -9.90 21.69
C SER A 23 8.52 -8.62 21.88
N THR A 24 9.57 -8.43 21.07
CA THR A 24 10.41 -7.24 21.04
C THR A 24 9.96 -6.19 20.04
N TYR A 25 8.86 -6.46 19.29
CA TYR A 25 8.34 -5.55 18.28
C TYR A 25 7.90 -4.22 18.92
N ASN A 26 8.34 -3.10 18.33
CA ASN A 26 7.94 -1.77 18.72
C ASN A 26 7.72 -0.88 17.49
N ASN A 27 6.59 -0.18 17.47
CA ASN A 27 6.26 0.76 16.39
C ASN A 27 6.99 2.10 16.46
N PHE A 28 7.71 2.40 17.54
CA PHE A 28 8.40 3.69 17.67
C PHE A 28 9.50 3.82 16.60
N PRO A 29 9.64 4.96 15.91
CA PRO A 29 8.95 6.25 16.11
C PRO A 29 7.69 6.46 15.27
N TYR A 30 7.11 5.42 14.68
CA TYR A 30 5.93 5.53 13.82
C TYR A 30 4.72 6.13 14.55
N ASN A 31 4.09 7.14 13.95
CA ASN A 31 2.86 7.74 14.42
C ASN A 31 1.81 7.75 13.29
N PRO A 32 0.68 7.05 13.44
CA PRO A 32 -0.35 6.99 12.43
C PRO A 32 -1.11 8.32 12.24
N GLY A 33 -0.84 9.33 13.06
CA GLY A 33 -1.63 10.57 13.10
C GLY A 33 -3.04 10.36 13.68
N GLY A 34 -3.80 11.45 13.75
CA GLY A 34 -5.13 11.48 14.35
C GLY A 34 -5.13 11.18 15.86
N THR A 35 -6.10 11.70 16.59
CA THR A 35 -6.28 11.37 18.01
C THR A 35 -6.83 9.94 18.17
N ALA A 36 -6.71 9.35 19.35
CA ALA A 36 -7.28 8.04 19.66
C ALA A 36 -8.80 8.00 19.38
N ILE A 37 -9.52 9.07 19.76
CA ILE A 37 -10.96 9.22 19.48
C ILE A 37 -11.22 9.24 17.97
N LYS A 38 -10.45 10.00 17.21
CA LYS A 38 -10.60 10.06 15.74
C LYS A 38 -10.39 8.68 15.09
N ARG A 39 -9.38 7.93 15.53
CA ARG A 39 -9.13 6.56 15.06
C ARG A 39 -10.26 5.61 15.42
N PHE A 40 -10.76 5.69 16.63
CA PHE A 40 -11.90 4.91 17.11
C PHE A 40 -13.18 5.18 16.29
N LEU A 41 -13.55 6.44 16.14
CA LEU A 41 -14.72 6.83 15.36
C LEU A 41 -14.58 6.42 13.88
N TRP A 42 -13.38 6.58 13.29
CA TRP A 42 -13.15 6.14 11.93
C TRP A 42 -13.24 4.62 11.76
N PHE A 43 -12.78 3.84 12.72
CA PHE A 43 -12.88 2.38 12.67
C PHE A 43 -14.36 1.94 12.47
N TYR A 44 -15.29 2.50 13.24
CA TYR A 44 -16.72 2.19 13.09
C TYR A 44 -17.32 2.80 11.82
N ALA A 45 -16.98 4.03 11.48
CA ALA A 45 -17.42 4.65 10.22
C ALA A 45 -16.99 3.84 9.00
N ASN A 46 -15.73 3.38 8.97
CA ASN A 46 -15.21 2.52 7.91
C ASN A 46 -15.95 1.16 7.87
N ALA A 47 -16.13 0.51 9.01
CA ALA A 47 -16.81 -0.77 9.09
C ALA A 47 -18.27 -0.68 8.59
N PHE A 48 -19.00 0.36 8.99
CA PHE A 48 -20.42 0.48 8.71
C PHE A 48 -20.71 1.06 7.31
N PHE A 49 -20.04 2.13 6.90
CA PHE A 49 -20.34 2.84 5.64
C PHE A 49 -19.51 2.38 4.44
N PHE A 50 -18.31 1.85 4.65
CA PHE A 50 -17.40 1.50 3.56
C PHE A 50 -17.27 0.00 3.36
N LYS A 51 -17.00 -0.76 4.42
CA LYS A 51 -16.82 -2.22 4.35
C LYS A 51 -18.13 -2.98 4.23
N SER A 52 -19.27 -2.34 4.42
CA SER A 52 -20.60 -2.94 4.20
C SER A 52 -21.15 -2.58 2.81
N GLY A 53 -22.05 -3.41 2.29
CA GLY A 53 -22.83 -3.13 1.09
C GLY A 53 -24.06 -2.25 1.34
N LEU A 54 -24.34 -1.86 2.58
CA LEU A 54 -25.59 -1.21 2.98
C LEU A 54 -25.72 0.24 2.49
N PHE A 55 -24.59 0.92 2.23
CA PHE A 55 -24.57 2.34 1.86
C PHE A 55 -23.86 2.59 0.53
N PRO A 56 -24.51 2.33 -0.61
CA PRO A 56 -23.92 2.58 -1.93
C PRO A 56 -24.00 4.08 -2.33
N ILE A 57 -24.02 5.00 -1.35
CA ILE A 57 -24.18 6.44 -1.56
C ILE A 57 -22.81 7.11 -1.61
N TYR A 58 -22.31 7.37 -2.83
CA TYR A 58 -20.96 7.92 -3.04
C TYR A 58 -20.77 9.31 -2.45
N SER A 59 -21.79 10.18 -2.46
CA SER A 59 -21.73 11.51 -1.84
C SER A 59 -21.49 11.44 -0.33
N LEU A 60 -22.19 10.53 0.36
CA LEU A 60 -21.99 10.29 1.78
C LEU A 60 -20.58 9.80 2.09
N LYS A 61 -20.09 8.85 1.30
CA LYS A 61 -18.70 8.34 1.45
C LYS A 61 -17.66 9.44 1.29
N ARG A 62 -17.80 10.30 0.25
CA ARG A 62 -16.91 11.47 0.07
C ARG A 62 -17.00 12.45 1.23
N PHE A 63 -18.21 12.74 1.73
CA PHE A 63 -18.40 13.61 2.88
C PHE A 63 -17.70 13.06 4.12
N LEU A 64 -17.92 11.79 4.46
CA LEU A 64 -17.28 11.15 5.60
C LEU A 64 -15.75 11.17 5.49
N LEU A 65 -15.19 10.83 4.34
CA LEU A 65 -13.73 10.89 4.15
C LEU A 65 -13.18 12.28 4.42
N ARG A 66 -13.81 13.33 3.88
CA ARG A 66 -13.40 14.72 4.12
C ARG A 66 -13.52 15.12 5.59
N SER A 67 -14.60 14.74 6.26
CA SER A 67 -14.82 15.02 7.70
C SER A 67 -13.73 14.37 8.57
N PHE A 68 -13.17 13.25 8.12
CA PHE A 68 -12.04 12.59 8.79
C PHE A 68 -10.67 13.03 8.27
N GLY A 69 -10.61 14.05 7.39
CA GLY A 69 -9.36 14.72 6.99
C GLY A 69 -8.75 14.21 5.68
N ALA A 70 -9.48 13.44 4.86
CA ALA A 70 -9.05 13.13 3.51
C ALA A 70 -9.26 14.33 2.56
N GLU A 71 -8.38 14.50 1.60
CA GLU A 71 -8.56 15.43 0.49
C GLU A 71 -9.21 14.68 -0.69
N ILE A 72 -10.48 14.95 -0.97
CA ILE A 72 -11.24 14.21 -1.99
C ILE A 72 -11.77 15.16 -3.05
N GLY A 73 -11.41 14.93 -4.31
CA GLY A 73 -11.87 15.69 -5.47
C GLY A 73 -13.36 15.54 -5.77
N LYS A 74 -13.81 16.22 -6.81
CA LYS A 74 -15.19 16.11 -7.31
C LYS A 74 -15.40 14.78 -8.04
N ARG A 75 -16.62 14.29 -8.08
CA ARG A 75 -17.04 13.10 -8.84
C ARG A 75 -16.24 11.81 -8.56
N VAL A 76 -15.61 11.68 -7.38
CA VAL A 76 -14.97 10.44 -6.96
C VAL A 76 -16.03 9.39 -6.67
N THR A 77 -15.91 8.21 -7.26
CA THR A 77 -16.78 7.04 -7.04
C THR A 77 -16.09 6.05 -6.11
N ILE A 78 -16.77 5.66 -5.02
CA ILE A 78 -16.26 4.69 -4.05
C ILE A 78 -17.29 3.58 -3.89
N LYS A 79 -16.99 2.43 -4.48
CA LYS A 79 -17.87 1.26 -4.49
C LYS A 79 -18.03 0.66 -3.09
N PRO A 80 -18.99 -0.28 -2.87
CA PRO A 80 -19.08 -1.05 -1.64
C PRO A 80 -17.82 -1.86 -1.30
N TYR A 81 -17.71 -2.27 -0.04
CA TYR A 81 -16.65 -3.14 0.49
C TYR A 81 -15.22 -2.57 0.41
N VAL A 82 -15.09 -1.27 0.15
CA VAL A 82 -13.78 -0.60 0.18
C VAL A 82 -13.31 -0.46 1.62
N ASN A 83 -12.05 -0.78 1.89
CA ASN A 83 -11.43 -0.63 3.20
C ASN A 83 -10.34 0.45 3.16
N ILE A 84 -10.46 1.49 3.98
CA ILE A 84 -9.50 2.61 4.07
C ILE A 84 -9.03 2.73 5.51
N LYS A 85 -7.71 2.62 5.75
CA LYS A 85 -7.19 2.59 7.12
C LYS A 85 -7.20 3.96 7.79
N TYR A 86 -6.62 4.99 7.16
CA TYR A 86 -6.48 6.33 7.74
C TYR A 86 -6.84 7.44 6.72
N PRO A 87 -8.05 8.01 6.76
CA PRO A 87 -8.47 9.05 5.79
C PRO A 87 -7.55 10.27 5.74
N TRP A 88 -7.00 10.68 6.88
CA TRP A 88 -6.08 11.83 6.97
C TRP A 88 -4.73 11.63 6.28
N LEU A 89 -4.44 10.40 5.83
CA LEU A 89 -3.29 10.04 4.99
C LEU A 89 -3.73 9.66 3.57
N LEU A 90 -4.83 10.28 3.06
CA LEU A 90 -5.38 9.96 1.76
C LEU A 90 -5.75 11.21 0.98
N LYS A 91 -5.25 11.30 -0.25
CA LYS A 91 -5.66 12.29 -1.25
C LYS A 91 -6.16 11.57 -2.50
N ILE A 92 -7.30 12.00 -3.02
CA ILE A 92 -7.89 11.44 -4.26
C ILE A 92 -8.32 12.61 -5.16
N GLY A 93 -7.77 12.67 -6.37
CA GLY A 93 -8.13 13.60 -7.42
C GLY A 93 -9.53 13.36 -7.98
N GLU A 94 -10.01 14.31 -8.76
CA GLU A 94 -11.35 14.27 -9.31
C GLU A 94 -11.56 13.16 -10.35
N ASN A 95 -12.82 12.76 -10.58
CA ASN A 95 -13.25 11.72 -11.53
C ASN A 95 -12.64 10.33 -11.30
N THR A 96 -12.03 10.08 -10.15
CA THR A 96 -11.35 8.82 -9.81
C THR A 96 -12.35 7.78 -9.32
N TRP A 97 -12.13 6.54 -9.73
CA TRP A 97 -12.97 5.39 -9.38
C TRP A 97 -12.22 4.41 -8.48
N ILE A 98 -12.83 4.07 -7.35
CA ILE A 98 -12.37 3.05 -6.41
C ILE A 98 -13.37 1.88 -6.48
N GLY A 99 -12.92 0.75 -7.00
CA GLY A 99 -13.69 -0.48 -7.21
C GLY A 99 -14.09 -1.19 -5.92
N GLU A 100 -14.92 -2.21 -6.07
CA GLU A 100 -15.36 -3.03 -4.94
C GLU A 100 -14.19 -3.80 -4.33
N ASN A 101 -14.24 -4.00 -3.01
CA ASN A 101 -13.21 -4.74 -2.26
C ASN A 101 -11.79 -4.17 -2.37
N VAL A 102 -11.63 -2.94 -2.82
CA VAL A 102 -10.31 -2.28 -2.80
C VAL A 102 -9.88 -2.06 -1.35
N TRP A 103 -8.64 -2.41 -1.05
CA TRP A 103 -8.04 -2.14 0.23
C TRP A 103 -6.91 -1.10 0.11
N ILE A 104 -7.10 0.04 0.79
CA ILE A 104 -6.08 1.07 0.94
C ILE A 104 -5.54 0.97 2.37
N ASP A 105 -4.46 0.19 2.54
CA ASP A 105 -3.76 0.03 3.83
C ASP A 105 -2.73 1.15 4.00
N ASN A 106 -3.24 2.36 4.17
CA ASN A 106 -2.45 3.58 4.20
C ASN A 106 -1.97 3.92 5.61
N VAL A 107 -0.95 3.21 6.08
CA VAL A 107 -0.16 3.61 7.27
C VAL A 107 0.80 4.77 6.95
N ALA A 108 1.06 5.07 5.68
CA ALA A 108 1.73 6.27 5.18
C ALA A 108 0.84 6.95 4.13
N GLN A 109 1.28 8.09 3.61
CA GLN A 109 0.51 8.89 2.66
C GLN A 109 0.23 8.12 1.36
N VAL A 110 -1.03 8.14 0.92
CA VAL A 110 -1.45 7.70 -0.40
C VAL A 110 -2.00 8.89 -1.16
N ASN A 111 -1.36 9.21 -2.29
CA ASN A 111 -1.79 10.25 -3.22
C ASN A 111 -2.30 9.59 -4.51
N ILE A 112 -3.56 9.83 -4.83
CA ILE A 112 -4.21 9.32 -6.04
C ILE A 112 -4.62 10.53 -6.87
N GLY A 113 -4.13 10.61 -8.10
CA GLY A 113 -4.41 11.69 -9.04
C GLY A 113 -5.85 11.70 -9.55
N ALA A 114 -6.09 12.52 -10.55
CA ALA A 114 -7.37 12.64 -11.24
C ALA A 114 -7.52 11.52 -12.30
N ASN A 115 -8.77 11.14 -12.60
CA ASN A 115 -9.09 10.16 -13.64
C ASN A 115 -8.39 8.79 -13.44
N VAL A 116 -8.07 8.44 -12.22
CA VAL A 116 -7.48 7.14 -11.85
C VAL A 116 -8.60 6.10 -11.73
N CYS A 117 -8.33 4.89 -12.22
CA CYS A 117 -9.19 3.74 -11.99
C CYS A 117 -8.46 2.71 -11.14
N ILE A 118 -8.99 2.41 -9.96
CA ILE A 118 -8.54 1.28 -9.13
C ILE A 118 -9.66 0.25 -9.18
N SER A 119 -9.40 -0.86 -9.85
CA SER A 119 -10.39 -1.92 -10.09
C SER A 119 -10.60 -2.77 -8.83
N GLN A 120 -11.63 -3.61 -8.89
CA GLN A 120 -12.07 -4.45 -7.78
C GLN A 120 -10.94 -5.32 -7.20
N GLY A 121 -10.90 -5.41 -5.88
CA GLY A 121 -9.95 -6.24 -5.15
C GLY A 121 -8.49 -5.79 -5.22
N ALA A 122 -8.21 -4.64 -5.84
CA ALA A 122 -6.84 -4.10 -5.83
C ALA A 122 -6.42 -3.65 -4.44
N VAL A 123 -5.11 -3.69 -4.16
CA VAL A 123 -4.57 -3.37 -2.82
C VAL A 123 -3.44 -2.35 -2.94
N LEU A 124 -3.49 -1.31 -2.12
CA LEU A 124 -2.41 -0.34 -1.95
C LEU A 124 -1.81 -0.53 -0.54
N LEU A 125 -0.58 -1.03 -0.46
CA LEU A 125 0.12 -1.34 0.79
C LEU A 125 1.22 -0.33 1.05
N THR A 126 1.03 0.59 1.98
CA THR A 126 2.08 1.56 2.34
C THR A 126 2.99 1.07 3.48
N GLY A 127 2.68 -0.07 4.07
CA GLY A 127 3.43 -0.68 5.16
C GLY A 127 3.99 -2.05 4.84
N SER A 128 5.15 -2.35 5.40
CA SER A 128 5.80 -3.66 5.39
C SER A 128 6.66 -3.82 6.64
N HIS A 129 7.40 -4.90 6.76
CA HIS A 129 8.28 -5.15 7.89
C HIS A 129 9.70 -5.51 7.45
N ASN A 130 10.68 -5.10 8.26
CA ASN A 130 12.07 -5.49 8.06
C ASN A 130 12.29 -6.94 8.54
N TYR A 131 12.02 -7.91 7.69
CA TYR A 131 12.20 -9.33 7.98
C TYR A 131 13.66 -9.76 8.23
N LYS A 132 14.64 -8.85 8.00
CA LYS A 132 16.06 -9.10 8.30
C LYS A 132 16.43 -8.81 9.74
N LYS A 133 15.55 -8.12 10.50
CA LYS A 133 15.72 -7.85 11.91
C LYS A 133 14.88 -8.81 12.75
N SER A 134 15.41 -9.26 13.87
CA SER A 134 14.66 -10.09 14.84
C SER A 134 13.44 -9.34 15.36
N THR A 135 13.52 -8.02 15.52
CA THR A 135 12.45 -7.13 15.99
C THR A 135 11.34 -6.89 14.96
N PHE A 136 11.52 -7.31 13.71
CA PHE A 136 10.51 -7.19 12.65
C PHE A 136 9.94 -5.77 12.47
N ASP A 137 10.81 -4.76 12.56
CA ASP A 137 10.44 -3.33 12.57
C ASP A 137 9.52 -2.94 11.39
N LEU A 138 8.58 -2.05 11.66
CA LEU A 138 7.71 -1.49 10.62
C LEU A 138 8.53 -0.65 9.62
N ILE A 139 8.30 -0.87 8.34
CA ILE A 139 8.79 -0.04 7.22
C ILE A 139 7.58 0.57 6.55
N THR A 140 7.60 1.87 6.30
CA THR A 140 6.53 2.56 5.58
C THR A 140 7.07 3.31 4.37
N GLY A 141 6.25 3.47 3.34
CA GLY A 141 6.57 4.27 2.16
C GLY A 141 5.31 4.80 1.49
N ASN A 142 5.34 6.06 1.08
CA ASN A 142 4.20 6.68 0.40
C ASN A 142 3.92 6.01 -0.94
N ILE A 143 2.65 5.95 -1.34
CA ILE A 143 2.26 5.54 -2.68
C ILE A 143 1.72 6.76 -3.41
N THR A 144 2.16 6.93 -4.66
CA THR A 144 1.63 7.96 -5.57
C THR A 144 1.14 7.28 -6.85
N LEU A 145 -0.13 7.47 -7.17
CA LEU A 145 -0.72 7.14 -8.45
C LEU A 145 -0.98 8.46 -9.16
N GLU A 146 -0.28 8.75 -10.24
CA GLU A 146 -0.46 9.97 -11.01
C GLU A 146 -1.74 9.90 -11.87
N ASP A 147 -2.06 10.99 -12.58
CA ASP A 147 -3.30 11.10 -13.33
C ASP A 147 -3.46 10.01 -14.39
N GLY A 148 -4.70 9.53 -14.56
CA GLY A 148 -5.06 8.55 -15.59
C GLY A 148 -4.50 7.15 -15.39
N VAL A 149 -3.87 6.84 -14.26
CA VAL A 149 -3.37 5.51 -13.92
C VAL A 149 -4.52 4.50 -13.83
N TRP A 150 -4.26 3.30 -14.27
CA TRP A 150 -5.15 2.16 -14.07
C TRP A 150 -4.46 1.05 -13.29
N ILE A 151 -4.93 0.79 -12.08
CA ILE A 151 -4.61 -0.39 -11.27
C ILE A 151 -5.73 -1.39 -11.49
N ALA A 152 -5.43 -2.46 -12.22
CA ALA A 152 -6.43 -3.42 -12.63
C ALA A 152 -6.82 -4.38 -11.49
N ALA A 153 -7.79 -5.27 -11.73
CA ALA A 153 -8.38 -6.12 -10.70
C ALA A 153 -7.34 -6.98 -9.97
N ALA A 154 -7.46 -7.07 -8.66
CA ALA A 154 -6.59 -7.83 -7.77
C ALA A 154 -5.09 -7.50 -7.88
N ALA A 155 -4.73 -6.36 -8.48
CA ALA A 155 -3.33 -5.92 -8.53
C ALA A 155 -2.90 -5.29 -7.20
N ILE A 156 -1.61 -5.36 -6.89
CA ILE A 156 -1.04 -4.85 -5.64
C ILE A 156 0.03 -3.81 -5.94
N VAL A 157 -0.04 -2.68 -5.25
CA VAL A 157 1.03 -1.66 -5.27
C VAL A 157 1.69 -1.65 -3.89
N ASN A 158 2.98 -1.94 -3.85
CA ASN A 158 3.76 -1.97 -2.60
C ASN A 158 4.18 -0.57 -2.16
N GLN A 159 4.68 -0.48 -0.92
CA GLN A 159 5.13 0.76 -0.29
C GLN A 159 6.26 1.46 -1.09
N GLY A 160 6.23 2.78 -1.08
CA GLY A 160 7.25 3.61 -1.70
C GLY A 160 7.16 3.73 -3.22
N ILE A 161 6.09 3.24 -3.85
CA ILE A 161 5.96 3.16 -5.30
C ILE A 161 5.25 4.41 -5.86
N THR A 162 5.82 4.96 -6.92
CA THR A 162 5.16 5.91 -7.81
C THR A 162 4.77 5.20 -9.11
N VAL A 163 3.48 5.25 -9.43
CA VAL A 163 2.94 4.83 -10.72
C VAL A 163 2.68 6.09 -11.53
N ALA A 164 3.52 6.33 -12.53
CA ALA A 164 3.49 7.57 -13.30
C ALA A 164 2.27 7.63 -14.24
N ALA A 165 1.97 8.84 -14.72
CA ALA A 165 0.74 9.18 -15.42
C ALA A 165 0.39 8.18 -16.54
N HIS A 166 -0.89 7.82 -16.59
CA HIS A 166 -1.45 6.91 -17.59
C HIS A 166 -0.81 5.51 -17.64
N ALA A 167 0.03 5.12 -16.68
CA ALA A 167 0.52 3.74 -16.60
C ALA A 167 -0.60 2.76 -16.21
N VAL A 168 -0.41 1.51 -16.58
CA VAL A 168 -1.36 0.42 -16.30
C VAL A 168 -0.64 -0.73 -15.59
N LEU A 169 -1.15 -1.12 -14.43
CA LEU A 169 -0.77 -2.36 -13.77
C LEU A 169 -1.87 -3.39 -14.03
N THR A 170 -1.55 -4.46 -14.77
CA THR A 170 -2.55 -5.45 -15.20
C THR A 170 -3.07 -6.31 -14.05
N ASN A 171 -4.15 -7.05 -14.29
CA ASN A 171 -4.83 -7.89 -13.30
C ASN A 171 -3.86 -8.82 -12.57
N GLY A 172 -3.99 -8.92 -11.24
CA GLY A 172 -3.19 -9.82 -10.41
C GLY A 172 -1.70 -9.52 -10.35
N SER A 173 -1.25 -8.40 -10.92
CA SER A 173 0.17 -8.01 -10.96
C SER A 173 0.60 -7.27 -9.69
N ILE A 174 1.90 -7.35 -9.36
CA ILE A 174 2.46 -6.73 -8.15
C ILE A 174 3.55 -5.72 -8.52
N ALA A 175 3.27 -4.43 -8.32
CA ALA A 175 4.25 -3.37 -8.50
C ALA A 175 5.20 -3.32 -7.30
N THR A 176 6.47 -3.65 -7.55
CA THR A 176 7.58 -3.61 -6.57
C THR A 176 8.62 -2.53 -6.89
N LYS A 177 8.43 -1.81 -8.00
CA LYS A 177 9.28 -0.70 -8.47
C LYS A 177 8.40 0.37 -9.10
N ASN A 178 8.91 1.60 -9.19
CA ASN A 178 8.23 2.68 -9.89
C ASN A 178 7.91 2.30 -11.34
N MET A 179 6.77 2.78 -11.83
CA MET A 179 6.29 2.52 -13.17
C MET A 179 6.36 3.80 -14.00
N GLU A 180 6.87 3.68 -15.22
CA GLU A 180 6.98 4.80 -16.17
C GLU A 180 5.62 5.17 -16.77
N ALA A 181 5.47 6.45 -17.10
CA ALA A 181 4.24 6.96 -17.71
C ALA A 181 3.96 6.31 -19.08
N TYR A 182 2.67 6.08 -19.36
CA TYR A 182 2.20 5.49 -20.62
C TYR A 182 2.75 4.10 -20.93
N PHE A 183 3.05 3.29 -19.89
CA PHE A 183 3.42 1.89 -20.07
C PHE A 183 2.48 0.94 -19.35
N VAL A 184 2.37 -0.25 -19.89
CA VAL A 184 1.65 -1.39 -19.31
C VAL A 184 2.66 -2.33 -18.65
N TYR A 185 2.37 -2.68 -17.39
CA TYR A 185 3.17 -3.59 -16.56
C TYR A 185 2.37 -4.83 -16.19
N GLN A 186 3.03 -5.98 -16.16
CA GLN A 186 2.40 -7.27 -15.88
C GLN A 186 3.31 -8.19 -15.07
N GLY A 187 2.72 -9.02 -14.23
CA GLY A 187 3.38 -10.12 -13.52
C GLY A 187 3.67 -9.84 -12.05
N ASN A 188 4.35 -10.81 -11.40
CA ASN A 188 4.83 -10.73 -10.03
C ASN A 188 6.30 -11.21 -9.95
N PRO A 189 7.27 -10.31 -9.81
CA PRO A 189 7.12 -8.86 -9.82
C PRO A 189 6.68 -8.32 -11.20
N ALA A 190 5.95 -7.20 -11.22
CA ALA A 190 5.50 -6.60 -12.46
C ALA A 190 6.68 -6.02 -13.27
N VAL A 191 6.71 -6.35 -14.55
CA VAL A 191 7.69 -5.85 -15.52
C VAL A 191 7.01 -5.09 -16.64
N LYS A 192 7.71 -4.14 -17.23
CA LYS A 192 7.25 -3.33 -18.35
C LYS A 192 7.12 -4.19 -19.61
N ILE A 193 5.93 -4.23 -20.24
CA ILE A 193 5.67 -5.10 -21.40
C ILE A 193 5.40 -4.36 -22.70
N ARG A 194 4.71 -3.20 -22.67
CA ARG A 194 4.38 -2.42 -23.87
C ARG A 194 3.99 -0.99 -23.51
N LYS A 195 3.97 -0.10 -24.52
CA LYS A 195 3.37 1.23 -24.39
C LYS A 195 1.84 1.13 -24.32
N ARG A 196 1.23 2.04 -23.56
CA ARG A 196 -0.22 2.29 -23.60
C ARG A 196 -0.49 3.35 -24.67
N VAL A 197 -1.28 3.02 -25.65
CA VAL A 197 -1.84 3.96 -26.62
C VAL A 197 -3.26 4.31 -26.17
N ILE A 198 -3.62 5.59 -26.14
CA ILE A 198 -4.96 6.10 -25.85
C ILE A 198 -5.42 6.77 -27.13
N GLU A 199 -6.52 6.31 -27.70
CA GLU A 199 -7.17 6.81 -28.91
C GLU A 199 -8.20 7.89 -28.57
#